data_dcf50498a07d8b9f31f5c27a0347c5bd
#
_entry.id   dcf50498a07d8b9f31f5c27a0347c5bd
#
_cell.length_a   1.000
_cell.length_b   1.000
_cell.length_c   1.000
_cell.angle_alpha   90.00
_cell.angle_beta   90.00
_cell.angle_gamma   90.00
#
_symmetry.space_group_name_H-M   'P 1'
#
loop_
_entity.id
_entity.type
_entity.pdbx_description
1 polymer ?
#
loop_
_entity_poly.entity_id
_entity_poly.type
_entity_poly.pdbx_seq_one_letter_code
_entity_poly.pdbx_strand_id
1 'polypeptide(L)' 'MKLTPGAKNLRQVIEKAMDDHKITKAEYDMIIHEATEDGHIDNQERALLRELQAMIADKTIKLIP' A
#
# COMPACT_ATOMS: atom_id res chain seq x y z
N MET A 1 -20.65 -5.71 5.23
CA MET A 1 -20.16 -5.62 5.25
C MET A 1 -19.41 -4.94 5.14
N LYS A 2 -18.95 -4.40 5.10
CA LYS A 2 -18.36 -3.85 5.03
C LYS A 2 -17.55 -3.39 5.32
N LEU A 3 -17.12 -3.20 5.13
CA LEU A 3 -16.21 -3.00 5.33
C LEU A 3 -15.64 -1.98 5.80
N THR A 4 -14.82 -2.04 6.32
CA THR A 4 -14.35 -0.98 6.82
C THR A 4 -13.18 -0.62 6.21
N PRO A 5 -13.04 0.47 5.78
CA PRO A 5 -11.93 0.97 5.10
C PRO A 5 -10.87 1.29 6.05
N GLY A 6 -9.93 2.00 5.77
CA GLY A 6 -8.95 2.49 6.66
C GLY A 6 -7.74 1.62 6.72
N ALA A 7 -7.17 1.47 7.90
CA ALA A 7 -5.91 0.81 8.06
C ALA A 7 -5.90 -0.60 7.56
N LYS A 8 -7.01 -1.30 7.72
CA LYS A 8 -7.08 -2.63 7.27
C LYS A 8 -6.92 -2.74 5.79
N ASN A 9 -7.56 -1.89 5.06
CA ASN A 9 -7.46 -1.87 3.63
C ASN A 9 -6.06 -1.57 3.18
N LEU A 10 -5.42 -0.63 3.81
CA LEU A 10 -4.08 -0.26 3.47
C LEU A 10 -3.15 -1.46 3.55
N ARG A 11 -3.26 -2.18 4.65
CA ARG A 11 -2.39 -3.31 4.85
C ARG A 11 -2.67 -4.40 3.85
N GLN A 12 -3.93 -4.67 3.59
CA GLN A 12 -4.29 -5.71 2.66
C GLN A 12 -3.83 -5.40 1.26
N VAL A 13 -3.96 -4.16 0.84
CA VAL A 13 -3.55 -3.78 -0.49
C VAL A 13 -2.05 -3.93 -0.65
N ILE A 14 -1.31 -3.52 0.37
CA ILE A 14 0.14 -3.64 0.31
C ILE A 14 0.55 -5.10 0.26
N GLU A 15 -0.06 -5.92 1.10
CA GLU A 15 0.30 -7.32 1.14
C GLU A 15 -0.05 -8.00 -0.18
N LYS A 16 -1.16 -7.62 -0.75
CA LYS A 16 -1.55 -8.21 -2.02
C LYS A 16 -0.57 -7.82 -3.12
N ALA A 17 -0.13 -6.57 -3.10
CA ALA A 17 0.83 -6.13 -4.09
C ALA A 17 2.14 -6.88 -3.95
N MET A 18 2.55 -7.15 -2.73
CA MET A 18 3.77 -7.90 -2.50
C MET A 18 3.64 -9.33 -2.99
N ASP A 19 2.46 -9.88 -2.84
CA ASP A 19 2.22 -11.25 -3.26
C ASP A 19 2.17 -11.35 -4.78
N ASP A 20 1.54 -10.39 -5.42
CA ASP A 20 1.39 -10.40 -6.86
C ASP A 20 2.58 -9.82 -7.59
N HIS A 21 3.40 -9.07 -6.89
CA HIS A 21 4.55 -8.39 -7.45
C HIS A 21 4.14 -7.33 -8.45
N LYS A 22 2.96 -6.77 -8.28
CA LYS A 22 2.51 -5.68 -9.13
C LYS A 22 1.42 -4.90 -8.42
N ILE A 23 1.32 -3.64 -8.74
CA ILE A 23 0.34 -2.78 -8.14
C ILE A 23 -0.06 -1.74 -9.18
N THR A 24 -1.32 -1.37 -9.18
CA THR A 24 -1.77 -0.35 -10.11
C THR A 24 -1.47 1.03 -9.54
N LYS A 25 -1.38 1.98 -10.44
CA LYS A 25 -1.14 3.34 -10.01
C LYS A 25 -2.28 3.84 -9.12
N ALA A 26 -3.49 3.45 -9.44
CA ALA A 26 -4.64 3.86 -8.65
C ALA A 26 -4.54 3.31 -7.23
N GLU A 27 -4.13 2.06 -7.11
CA GLU A 27 -3.98 1.47 -5.80
C GLU A 27 -2.86 2.13 -5.02
N TYR A 28 -1.78 2.41 -5.69
CA TYR A 28 -0.66 3.07 -5.05
C TYR A 28 -1.05 4.46 -4.56
N ASP A 29 -1.75 5.20 -5.40
CA ASP A 29 -2.24 6.52 -5.03
C ASP A 29 -3.15 6.46 -3.83
N MET A 30 -4.02 5.46 -3.80
CA MET A 30 -4.93 5.29 -2.70
C MET A 30 -4.18 5.04 -1.41
N ILE A 31 -3.15 4.21 -1.47
CA ILE A 31 -2.35 3.90 -0.30
C ILE A 31 -1.69 5.16 0.22
N ILE A 32 -1.06 5.91 -0.66
CA ILE A 32 -0.37 7.13 -0.25
C ILE A 32 -1.36 8.14 0.31
N HIS A 33 -2.51 8.24 -0.33
CA HIS A 33 -3.53 9.19 0.09
C HIS A 33 -4.01 8.87 1.50
N GLU A 34 -4.29 7.62 1.74
CA GLU A 34 -4.77 7.21 3.04
C GLU A 34 -3.72 7.40 4.11
N ALA A 35 -2.50 7.07 3.81
CA ALA A 35 -1.43 7.21 4.77
C ALA A 35 -1.22 8.68 5.12
N THR A 36 -1.38 9.55 4.15
CA THR A 36 -1.15 10.97 4.37
C THR A 36 -2.32 11.63 5.05
N GLU A 37 -3.52 11.26 4.61
CA GLU A 37 -4.69 11.93 5.10
C GLU A 37 -5.06 11.56 6.51
N ASP A 38 -4.95 10.27 6.80
CA ASP A 38 -5.35 9.80 8.09
C ASP A 38 -4.41 10.24 9.17
N GLY A 39 -3.16 10.19 8.93
CA GLY A 39 -2.18 10.53 9.92
C GLY A 39 -2.13 9.53 11.05
N HIS A 40 -2.90 8.48 10.94
CA HIS A 40 -2.97 7.48 11.98
C HIS A 40 -2.37 6.18 11.52
N ILE A 41 -1.20 6.25 10.97
CA ILE A 41 -0.58 5.06 10.42
C ILE A 41 0.32 4.45 11.48
N ASP A 42 0.17 3.17 11.68
CA ASP A 42 0.95 2.43 12.65
C ASP A 42 2.38 2.29 12.22
N ASN A 43 3.23 1.93 13.16
CA ASN A 43 4.61 1.63 12.80
C ASN A 43 4.68 0.48 11.82
N GLN A 44 3.83 -0.50 12.00
CA GLN A 44 3.80 -1.63 11.11
C GLN A 44 3.38 -1.23 9.71
N GLU A 45 2.37 -0.42 9.63
CA GLU A 45 1.88 0.03 8.33
C GLU A 45 2.89 0.93 7.66
N ARG A 46 3.57 1.73 8.45
CA ARG A 46 4.60 2.58 7.89
C ARG A 46 5.75 1.75 7.34
N ALA A 47 6.12 0.70 8.04
CA ALA A 47 7.17 -0.17 7.57
C ALA A 47 6.77 -0.88 6.29
N LEU A 48 5.52 -1.30 6.23
CA LEU A 48 5.01 -1.95 5.03
C LEU A 48 5.02 -0.99 3.84
N LEU A 49 4.63 0.24 4.09
CA LEU A 49 4.61 1.22 3.03
C LEU A 49 6.01 1.50 2.52
N ARG A 50 6.96 1.60 3.43
CA ARG A 50 8.33 1.83 3.03
C ARG A 50 8.87 0.66 2.23
N GLU A 51 8.51 -0.52 2.65
CA GLU A 51 8.94 -1.71 1.92
C GLU A 51 8.33 -1.74 0.53
N LEU A 52 7.08 -1.38 0.44
CA LEU A 52 6.41 -1.33 -0.84
C LEU A 52 7.10 -0.34 -1.78
N GLN A 53 7.41 0.83 -1.26
CA GLN A 53 8.07 1.84 -2.07
C GLN A 53 9.46 1.38 -2.51
N ALA A 54 10.16 0.72 -1.62
CA ALA A 54 11.48 0.21 -1.96
C ALA A 54 11.39 -0.87 -3.02
N MET A 55 10.39 -1.71 -2.92
CA MET A 55 10.22 -2.77 -3.90
C MET A 55 9.84 -2.22 -5.27
N ILE A 56 9.07 -1.15 -5.27
CA ILE A 56 8.73 -0.52 -6.54
C ILE A 56 9.98 0.11 -7.16
N ALA A 57 10.78 0.76 -6.34
CA ALA A 57 12.00 1.39 -6.82
C ALA A 57 12.99 0.35 -7.32
N ASP A 58 12.98 -0.81 -6.69
CA ASP A 58 13.87 -1.91 -7.03
C ASP A 58 13.33 -2.69 -8.20
N LYS A 59 12.09 -2.43 -8.58
CA LYS A 59 11.40 -3.13 -9.65
C LYS A 59 11.02 -4.55 -9.28
N THR A 60 11.01 -4.84 -7.99
CA THR A 60 10.49 -6.10 -7.53
C THR A 60 8.98 -6.13 -7.72
N ILE A 61 8.33 -5.00 -7.48
CA ILE A 61 6.91 -4.85 -7.73
C ILE A 61 6.73 -3.90 -8.90
N LYS A 62 5.95 -4.31 -9.87
CA LYS A 62 5.71 -3.48 -11.02
C LYS A 62 4.58 -2.51 -10.79
N LEU A 63 4.82 -1.27 -11.12
CA LEU A 63 3.77 -0.26 -11.05
C LEU A 63 3.11 -0.17 -12.43
N ILE A 64 1.88 -0.60 -12.50
CA ILE A 64 1.16 -0.60 -13.77
C ILE A 64 0.10 0.48 -13.77
N PRO A 65 -0.27 0.98 -14.93
CA PRO A 65 -1.23 2.08 -15.03
C PRO A 65 -2.64 1.71 -14.64
#